data_d0929b9ddbd0c3cd4b081d526cd45267
#
_entry.id   d0929b9ddbd0c3cd4b081d526cd45267
#
_cell.length_a   1.000
_cell.length_b   1.000
_cell.length_c   1.000
_cell.angle_alpha   90.00
_cell.angle_beta   90.00
_cell.angle_gamma   90.00
#
_symmetry.space_group_name_H-M   'P 1'
#
loop_
_entity.id
_entity.type
_entity.pdbx_description
1 polymer ?
#
loop_
_entity_poly.entity_id
_entity_poly.type
_entity_poly.pdbx_seq_one_letter_code
_entity_poly.pdbx_strand_id
1 'polypeptide(L)'
;MAAAPIVAGNRLICLTGGFITDRLQTDTARYVPILRRLSAAAPTFAVPGNHDGGSWATRREGHFDHRCVERLLEDAQAELLHNRSRRLDLPRGRLSLAGVGEYWSHEVEPHRAMQGASPALTTVILCHNPDAKELLRFHQWHLMLCGHTHGGQIMLPLEGPRDAPVADKRHVSGLNAFGARRIYTTRGVGNILGVRLNCRPEVTLLDVPLLDA
;
A
#
# COMPACT_ATOMS: atom_id res chain seq x y z
N MET A 1 19.26 1.02 17.81
CA MET A 1 18.55 2.03 17.00
C MET A 1 19.14 1.96 15.58
N ALA A 2 18.40 1.45 14.60
CA ALA A 2 18.84 1.53 13.21
C ALA A 2 18.74 3.00 12.76
N ALA A 3 19.80 3.51 12.15
CA ALA A 3 19.79 4.85 11.59
C ALA A 3 18.65 4.99 10.58
N ALA A 4 17.92 6.11 10.62
CA ALA A 4 16.92 6.40 9.62
C ALA A 4 17.59 6.43 8.24
N PRO A 5 17.01 5.83 7.20
CA PRO A 5 17.58 5.91 5.86
C PRO A 5 17.59 7.36 5.40
N ILE A 6 18.77 7.85 5.04
CA ILE A 6 18.92 9.17 4.40
C ILE A 6 18.39 9.05 2.98
N VAL A 7 17.28 9.70 2.72
CA VAL A 7 16.66 9.71 1.39
C VAL A 7 17.35 10.76 0.52
N ALA A 8 18.10 10.32 -0.47
CA ALA A 8 18.66 11.20 -1.48
C ALA A 8 17.54 11.71 -2.42
N GLY A 9 16.96 12.86 -2.10
CA GLY A 9 15.82 13.43 -2.81
C GLY A 9 14.51 13.32 -2.03
N ASN A 10 13.48 14.09 -2.44
CA ASN A 10 12.16 14.13 -1.79
C ASN A 10 11.19 13.09 -2.38
N ARG A 11 11.67 11.93 -2.84
CA ARG A 11 10.83 10.92 -3.49
C ARG A 11 10.86 9.63 -2.73
N LEU A 12 9.69 9.06 -2.53
CA LEU A 12 9.48 7.71 -2.01
C LEU A 12 8.64 6.91 -2.99
N ILE A 13 8.87 5.62 -3.05
CA ILE A 13 8.02 4.70 -3.80
C ILE A 13 7.22 3.87 -2.79
N CYS A 14 5.91 3.89 -2.95
CA CYS A 14 4.96 3.21 -2.08
C CYS A 14 4.22 2.14 -2.87
N LEU A 15 4.39 0.89 -2.48
CA LEU A 15 3.76 -0.27 -3.09
C LEU A 15 2.65 -0.79 -2.16
N THR A 16 1.41 -0.71 -2.62
CA THR A 16 0.24 -0.96 -1.79
C THR A 16 -0.27 -2.41 -1.85
N GLY A 17 0.63 -3.38 -2.05
CA GLY A 17 0.32 -4.82 -1.97
C GLY A 17 -0.23 -5.44 -3.25
N GLY A 18 -0.52 -6.75 -3.20
CA GLY A 18 -1.00 -7.51 -4.34
C GLY A 18 0.12 -7.93 -5.30
N PHE A 19 1.26 -8.38 -4.75
CA PHE A 19 2.42 -8.84 -5.52
C PHE A 19 2.22 -10.22 -6.12
N ILE A 20 1.42 -11.06 -5.46
CA ILE A 20 1.12 -12.43 -5.85
C ILE A 20 -0.36 -12.51 -6.22
N THR A 21 -0.69 -13.16 -7.33
CA THR A 21 -2.07 -13.35 -7.76
C THR A 21 -2.49 -14.81 -7.61
N ASP A 22 -1.57 -15.74 -7.85
CA ASP A 22 -1.81 -17.17 -7.86
C ASP A 22 -0.80 -17.89 -6.95
N ARG A 23 -1.29 -18.85 -6.17
CA ARG A 23 -0.48 -19.72 -5.31
C ARG A 23 0.62 -20.48 -6.07
N LEU A 24 0.39 -20.76 -7.35
CA LEU A 24 1.32 -21.47 -8.21
C LEU A 24 2.46 -20.58 -8.72
N GLN A 25 2.33 -19.26 -8.58
CA GLN A 25 3.39 -18.30 -8.90
C GLN A 25 4.40 -18.20 -7.75
N THR A 26 5.12 -19.26 -7.51
CA THR A 26 6.26 -19.25 -6.58
C THR A 26 7.51 -18.66 -7.22
N ASP A 27 7.55 -18.50 -8.55
CA ASP A 27 8.68 -17.91 -9.26
C ASP A 27 8.62 -16.38 -9.19
N THR A 28 9.07 -15.85 -8.04
CA THR A 28 9.24 -14.41 -7.83
C THR A 28 10.48 -13.85 -8.54
N ALA A 29 11.35 -14.70 -9.09
CA ALA A 29 12.62 -14.29 -9.70
C ALA A 29 12.42 -13.30 -10.86
N ARG A 30 11.31 -13.38 -11.56
CA ARG A 30 10.95 -12.45 -12.66
C ARG A 30 10.63 -11.04 -12.17
N TYR A 31 10.11 -10.89 -10.94
CA TYR A 31 9.70 -9.60 -10.38
C TYR A 31 10.86 -8.86 -9.72
N VAL A 32 11.83 -9.59 -9.15
CA VAL A 32 12.99 -9.00 -8.47
C VAL A 32 13.71 -7.93 -9.31
N PRO A 33 14.08 -8.17 -10.58
CA PRO A 33 14.76 -7.15 -11.38
C PRO A 33 13.92 -5.90 -11.61
N ILE A 34 12.60 -6.06 -11.75
CA ILE A 34 11.68 -4.92 -11.98
C ILE A 34 11.58 -4.09 -10.71
N LEU A 35 11.32 -4.72 -9.56
CA LEU A 35 11.21 -4.04 -8.27
C LEU A 35 12.53 -3.42 -7.85
N ARG A 36 13.67 -4.09 -8.12
CA ARG A 36 15.00 -3.55 -7.84
C ARG A 36 15.30 -2.27 -8.62
N ARG A 37 14.77 -2.11 -9.84
CA ARG A 37 14.86 -0.84 -10.57
C ARG A 37 14.10 0.30 -9.86
N LEU A 38 12.99 0.00 -9.21
CA LEU A 38 12.26 0.98 -8.40
C LEU A 38 13.07 1.37 -7.17
N SER A 39 13.59 0.39 -6.43
CA SER A 39 14.39 0.62 -5.22
C SER A 39 15.71 1.34 -5.51
N ALA A 40 16.27 1.14 -6.70
CA ALA A 40 17.44 1.90 -7.18
C ALA A 40 17.12 3.37 -7.50
N ALA A 41 15.87 3.69 -7.83
CA ALA A 41 15.44 5.04 -8.17
C ALA A 41 15.06 5.88 -6.93
N ALA A 42 14.48 5.25 -5.90
CA ALA A 42 14.11 5.90 -4.63
C ALA A 42 13.87 4.85 -3.55
N PRO A 43 13.97 5.21 -2.25
CA PRO A 43 13.56 4.34 -1.16
C PRO A 43 12.15 3.83 -1.37
N THR A 44 12.02 2.50 -1.33
CA THR A 44 10.77 1.80 -1.67
C THR A 44 10.22 1.09 -0.46
N PHE A 45 8.96 1.35 -0.17
CA PHE A 45 8.22 0.76 0.95
C PHE A 45 6.99 0.04 0.44
N ALA A 46 6.63 -1.04 1.09
CA ALA A 46 5.53 -1.90 0.68
C ALA A 46 4.66 -2.32 1.88
N VAL A 47 3.41 -2.71 1.60
CA VAL A 47 2.54 -3.43 2.54
C VAL A 47 2.00 -4.69 1.87
N PRO A 48 1.58 -5.72 2.64
CA PRO A 48 1.00 -6.92 2.06
C PRO A 48 -0.41 -6.64 1.53
N GLY A 49 -0.79 -7.34 0.45
CA GLY A 49 -2.15 -7.44 -0.05
C GLY A 49 -2.79 -8.79 0.29
N ASN A 50 -4.08 -8.90 0.05
CA ASN A 50 -4.86 -10.10 0.41
C ASN A 50 -4.42 -11.39 -0.32
N HIS A 51 -3.81 -11.29 -1.48
CA HIS A 51 -3.23 -12.44 -2.20
C HIS A 51 -1.80 -12.79 -1.76
N ASP A 52 -1.15 -11.88 -1.04
CA ASP A 52 0.28 -12.01 -0.70
C ASP A 52 0.56 -12.97 0.46
N GLY A 53 -0.49 -13.44 1.13
CA GLY A 53 -0.42 -14.38 2.25
C GLY A 53 -1.52 -14.16 3.28
N GLY A 54 -1.44 -14.90 4.38
CA GLY A 54 -2.38 -14.79 5.49
C GLY A 54 -3.66 -15.61 5.35
N SER A 55 -4.57 -15.47 6.30
CA SER A 55 -5.77 -16.34 6.42
C SER A 55 -6.71 -16.23 5.22
N TRP A 56 -6.82 -15.06 4.60
CA TRP A 56 -7.67 -14.89 3.42
C TRP A 56 -7.09 -15.64 2.20
N ALA A 57 -5.78 -15.51 1.95
CA ALA A 57 -5.09 -16.22 0.88
C ALA A 57 -5.17 -17.74 1.08
N THR A 58 -4.93 -18.21 2.31
CA THR A 58 -4.98 -19.64 2.66
C THR A 58 -6.34 -20.27 2.34
N ARG A 59 -7.44 -19.59 2.66
CA ARG A 59 -8.79 -20.08 2.31
C ARG A 59 -9.06 -20.18 0.81
N ARG A 60 -8.18 -19.59 -0.01
CA ARG A 60 -8.21 -19.62 -1.48
C ARG A 60 -7.02 -20.39 -2.06
N GLU A 61 -6.45 -21.27 -1.24
CA GLU A 61 -5.31 -22.12 -1.58
C GLU A 61 -4.04 -21.34 -1.92
N GLY A 62 -3.95 -20.08 -1.47
CA GLY A 62 -2.75 -19.24 -1.53
C GLY A 62 -1.79 -19.48 -0.39
N HIS A 63 -0.80 -18.60 -0.25
CA HIS A 63 0.22 -18.70 0.78
C HIS A 63 -0.35 -18.53 2.19
N PHE A 64 0.12 -19.38 3.12
CA PHE A 64 -0.27 -19.33 4.53
C PHE A 64 0.24 -18.07 5.23
N ASP A 65 1.42 -17.60 4.85
CA ASP A 65 2.09 -16.45 5.44
C ASP A 65 2.70 -15.55 4.34
N HIS A 66 3.27 -14.43 4.74
CA HIS A 66 3.86 -13.43 3.84
C HIS A 66 5.33 -13.70 3.47
N ARG A 67 5.93 -14.84 3.86
CA ARG A 67 7.36 -15.11 3.62
C ARG A 67 7.79 -15.05 2.15
N CYS A 68 6.89 -15.42 1.25
CA CYS A 68 7.17 -15.36 -0.19
C CYS A 68 7.36 -13.89 -0.65
N VAL A 69 6.46 -13.01 -0.22
CA VAL A 69 6.53 -11.58 -0.53
C VAL A 69 7.65 -10.89 0.26
N GLU A 70 7.89 -11.28 1.50
CA GLU A 70 9.00 -10.78 2.30
C GLU A 70 10.33 -10.99 1.56
N ARG A 71 10.61 -12.22 1.11
CA ARG A 71 11.80 -12.55 0.33
C ARG A 71 11.88 -11.78 -0.98
N LEU A 72 10.77 -11.69 -1.72
CA LEU A 72 10.70 -10.91 -2.95
C LEU A 72 11.12 -9.45 -2.72
N LEU A 73 10.61 -8.84 -1.67
CA LEU A 73 10.89 -7.43 -1.34
C LEU A 73 12.32 -7.25 -0.80
N GLU A 74 12.81 -8.16 0.04
CA GLU A 74 14.20 -8.18 0.50
C GLU A 74 15.17 -8.27 -0.69
N ASP A 75 14.96 -9.23 -1.59
CA ASP A 75 15.75 -9.39 -2.81
C ASP A 75 15.68 -8.14 -3.71
N ALA A 76 14.56 -7.45 -3.72
CA ALA A 76 14.35 -6.22 -4.45
C ALA A 76 14.85 -4.96 -3.72
N GLN A 77 15.37 -5.08 -2.50
CA GLN A 77 15.78 -3.95 -1.65
C GLN A 77 14.64 -2.97 -1.33
N ALA A 78 13.42 -3.48 -1.21
CA ALA A 78 12.24 -2.76 -0.77
C ALA A 78 11.89 -3.15 0.68
N GLU A 79 11.43 -2.20 1.49
CA GLU A 79 11.09 -2.48 2.89
C GLU A 79 9.60 -2.82 3.04
N LEU A 80 9.29 -3.99 3.59
CA LEU A 80 7.92 -4.36 3.97
C LEU A 80 7.56 -3.73 5.33
N LEU A 81 6.51 -2.91 5.34
CA LEU A 81 5.94 -2.29 6.55
C LEU A 81 4.69 -3.06 7.01
N HIS A 82 4.86 -4.26 7.52
CA HIS A 82 3.77 -5.05 8.08
C HIS A 82 3.57 -4.68 9.57
N ASN A 83 2.57 -3.84 9.87
CA ASN A 83 2.29 -3.25 11.18
C ASN A 83 3.52 -2.56 11.79
N ARG A 84 4.20 -1.77 10.98
CA ARG A 84 5.41 -1.02 11.38
C ARG A 84 5.41 0.38 10.82
N SER A 85 6.14 1.27 11.46
CA SER A 85 6.38 2.63 10.96
C SER A 85 7.86 2.96 10.88
N ARG A 86 8.16 3.97 10.04
CA ARG A 86 9.47 4.60 9.88
C ARG A 86 9.30 6.11 9.98
N ARG A 87 10.26 6.77 10.62
CA ARG A 87 10.49 8.20 10.45
C ARG A 87 11.53 8.36 9.37
N LEU A 88 11.25 9.22 8.42
CA LEU A 88 12.10 9.43 7.26
C LEU A 88 12.56 10.88 7.29
N ASP A 89 13.87 11.08 7.24
CA ASP A 89 14.48 12.38 7.07
C ASP A 89 14.60 12.65 5.57
N LEU A 90 13.86 13.65 5.11
CA LEU A 90 13.82 14.09 3.72
C LEU A 90 14.56 15.43 3.60
N PRO A 91 15.10 15.79 2.44
CA PRO A 91 15.75 17.09 2.25
C PRO A 91 14.86 18.31 2.58
N ARG A 92 13.54 18.17 2.52
CA ARG A 92 12.58 19.26 2.79
C ARG A 92 11.77 19.06 4.08
N GLY A 93 12.22 18.23 5.01
CA GLY A 93 11.53 18.00 6.27
C GLY A 93 11.41 16.52 6.61
N ARG A 94 10.59 16.19 7.60
CA ARG A 94 10.46 14.82 8.09
C ARG A 94 9.06 14.27 7.85
N LEU A 95 8.99 12.97 7.66
CA LEU A 95 7.75 12.23 7.42
C LEU A 95 7.66 11.01 8.33
N SER A 96 6.50 10.73 8.87
CA SER A 96 6.17 9.42 9.44
C SER A 96 5.47 8.58 8.37
N LEU A 97 6.05 7.42 8.03
CA LEU A 97 5.46 6.44 7.13
C LEU A 97 5.10 5.20 7.93
N ALA A 98 3.83 4.81 7.94
CA ALA A 98 3.35 3.60 8.62
C ALA A 98 2.74 2.65 7.59
N GLY A 99 2.98 1.35 7.76
CA GLY A 99 2.32 0.31 6.98
C GLY A 99 1.52 -0.60 7.88
N VAL A 100 0.35 -1.03 7.45
CA VAL A 100 -0.53 -1.94 8.18
C VAL A 100 -0.55 -3.33 7.55
N GLY A 101 -0.98 -4.32 8.34
CA GLY A 101 -1.22 -5.68 7.88
C GLY A 101 -2.44 -5.79 6.97
N GLU A 102 -2.72 -6.98 6.49
CA GLU A 102 -3.80 -7.23 5.53
C GLU A 102 -5.18 -7.24 6.23
N TYR A 103 -6.13 -6.49 5.65
CA TYR A 103 -7.43 -6.23 6.27
C TYR A 103 -8.35 -7.46 6.30
N TRP A 104 -8.45 -8.20 5.20
CA TRP A 104 -9.32 -9.39 5.12
C TRP A 104 -8.76 -10.62 5.83
N SER A 105 -7.46 -10.62 6.11
CA SER A 105 -6.82 -11.60 6.97
C SER A 105 -6.89 -11.24 8.46
N HIS A 106 -7.50 -10.08 8.79
CA HIS A 106 -7.59 -9.54 10.15
C HIS A 106 -6.23 -9.26 10.81
N GLU A 107 -5.25 -8.85 10.00
CA GLU A 107 -3.88 -8.60 10.47
C GLU A 107 -3.59 -7.13 10.75
N VAL A 108 -4.57 -6.24 10.59
CA VAL A 108 -4.39 -4.81 10.88
C VAL A 108 -4.26 -4.59 12.38
N GLU A 109 -3.07 -4.17 12.82
CA GLU A 109 -2.74 -3.84 14.21
C GLU A 109 -2.43 -2.33 14.33
N PRO A 110 -3.43 -1.44 14.50
CA PRO A 110 -3.23 0.00 14.43
C PRO A 110 -2.23 0.54 15.43
N HIS A 111 -2.27 0.09 16.69
CA HIS A 111 -1.34 0.53 17.73
C HIS A 111 0.11 0.19 17.37
N ARG A 112 0.35 -1.02 16.89
CA ARG A 112 1.69 -1.47 16.50
C ARG A 112 2.19 -0.72 15.28
N ALA A 113 1.34 -0.57 14.26
CA ALA A 113 1.66 0.18 13.05
C ALA A 113 2.05 1.63 13.34
N MET A 114 1.35 2.28 14.29
CA MET A 114 1.53 3.69 14.63
C MET A 114 2.52 3.96 15.75
N GLN A 115 3.08 2.94 16.41
CA GLN A 115 3.94 3.09 17.59
C GLN A 115 5.19 3.97 17.35
N GLY A 116 5.75 3.97 16.16
CA GLY A 116 6.90 4.79 15.79
C GLY A 116 6.53 6.13 15.12
N ALA A 117 5.25 6.37 14.83
CA ALA A 117 4.80 7.62 14.23
C ALA A 117 4.88 8.79 15.23
N SER A 118 5.14 9.98 14.72
CA SER A 118 5.19 11.20 15.55
C SER A 118 3.99 12.09 15.23
N PRO A 119 3.23 12.53 16.23
CA PRO A 119 2.11 13.44 16.01
C PRO A 119 2.53 14.83 15.48
N ALA A 120 3.81 15.18 15.65
CA ALA A 120 4.38 16.42 15.12
C ALA A 120 4.73 16.36 13.63
N LEU A 121 4.64 15.18 13.01
CA LEU A 121 5.01 14.99 11.61
C LEU A 121 3.80 14.67 10.75
N THR A 122 3.89 15.03 9.48
CA THR A 122 2.95 14.46 8.49
C THR A 122 3.07 12.94 8.51
N THR A 123 1.94 12.27 8.74
CA THR A 123 1.88 10.81 8.77
C THR A 123 1.14 10.29 7.56
N VAL A 124 1.84 9.48 6.77
CA VAL A 124 1.29 8.72 5.65
C VAL A 124 1.16 7.26 6.04
N ILE A 125 0.01 6.66 5.76
CA ILE A 125 -0.26 5.23 5.98
C ILE A 125 -0.27 4.51 4.63
N LEU A 126 0.46 3.42 4.54
CA LEU A 126 0.31 2.44 3.47
C LEU A 126 -0.65 1.35 3.93
N CYS A 127 -1.63 1.06 3.09
CA CYS A 127 -2.63 0.04 3.34
C CYS A 127 -3.07 -0.58 2.02
N HIS A 128 -3.31 -1.89 1.97
CA HIS A 128 -3.83 -2.51 0.75
C HIS A 128 -5.30 -2.16 0.54
N ASN A 129 -6.15 -2.46 1.52
CA ASN A 129 -7.60 -2.27 1.43
C ASN A 129 -8.05 -0.97 2.12
N PRO A 130 -8.70 -0.03 1.43
CA PRO A 130 -9.13 1.25 1.99
C PRO A 130 -10.17 1.13 3.12
N ASP A 131 -10.87 0.00 3.26
CA ASP A 131 -11.82 -0.20 4.36
C ASP A 131 -11.13 -0.30 5.74
N ALA A 132 -9.82 -0.56 5.78
CA ALA A 132 -9.03 -0.50 7.02
C ALA A 132 -9.02 0.89 7.68
N LYS A 133 -9.43 1.94 6.97
CA LYS A 133 -9.59 3.31 7.51
C LYS A 133 -10.40 3.35 8.80
N GLU A 134 -11.40 2.45 8.93
CA GLU A 134 -12.26 2.41 10.10
C GLU A 134 -11.52 1.94 11.36
N LEU A 135 -10.57 1.01 11.22
CA LEU A 135 -9.72 0.56 12.32
C LEU A 135 -8.70 1.63 12.74
N LEU A 136 -8.34 2.52 11.83
CA LEU A 136 -7.36 3.57 12.02
C LEU A 136 -7.99 4.93 12.37
N ARG A 137 -9.31 5.03 12.50
CA ARG A 137 -10.02 6.29 12.68
C ARG A 137 -9.65 7.06 13.95
N PHE A 138 -9.20 6.39 14.98
CA PHE A 138 -8.82 7.01 16.26
C PHE A 138 -7.33 7.37 16.35
N HIS A 139 -6.55 7.07 15.32
CA HIS A 139 -5.14 7.42 15.24
C HIS A 139 -4.94 8.70 14.43
N GLN A 140 -3.83 9.41 14.69
CA GLN A 140 -3.48 10.60 13.93
C GLN A 140 -2.73 10.22 12.66
N TRP A 141 -3.29 10.56 11.52
CA TRP A 141 -2.67 10.42 10.21
C TRP A 141 -3.30 11.42 9.22
N HIS A 142 -2.64 11.72 8.12
CA HIS A 142 -3.01 12.75 7.18
C HIS A 142 -3.43 12.19 5.83
N LEU A 143 -2.69 11.21 5.34
CA LEU A 143 -2.93 10.56 4.05
C LEU A 143 -2.81 9.04 4.20
N MET A 144 -3.73 8.31 3.59
CA MET A 144 -3.66 6.86 3.44
C MET A 144 -3.55 6.54 1.95
N LEU A 145 -2.56 5.71 1.59
CA LEU A 145 -2.33 5.23 0.23
C LEU A 145 -2.80 3.79 0.14
N CYS A 146 -3.74 3.51 -0.77
CA CYS A 146 -4.39 2.21 -0.93
C CYS A 146 -4.31 1.68 -2.36
N GLY A 147 -4.51 0.36 -2.49
CA GLY A 147 -4.66 -0.37 -3.75
C GLY A 147 -5.94 -1.19 -3.77
N HIS A 148 -5.83 -2.50 -3.97
CA HIS A 148 -6.88 -3.53 -3.83
C HIS A 148 -8.03 -3.47 -4.83
N THR A 149 -8.56 -2.31 -5.10
CA THR A 149 -9.83 -2.10 -5.85
C THR A 149 -9.68 -2.26 -7.34
N HIS A 150 -8.46 -2.18 -7.87
CA HIS A 150 -8.16 -2.06 -9.30
C HIS A 150 -8.96 -0.92 -9.98
N GLY A 151 -9.44 0.06 -9.18
CA GLY A 151 -10.35 1.12 -9.66
C GLY A 151 -11.70 0.59 -10.13
N GLY A 152 -12.14 -0.57 -9.60
CA GLY A 152 -13.33 -1.28 -10.06
C GLY A 152 -13.13 -2.10 -11.33
N GLN A 153 -11.93 -2.08 -11.91
CA GLN A 153 -11.47 -2.83 -13.09
C GLN A 153 -12.38 -2.74 -14.33
N ILE A 154 -13.69 -2.90 -14.15
CA ILE A 154 -14.73 -2.73 -15.19
C ILE A 154 -15.62 -1.56 -14.78
N MET A 155 -15.46 -0.44 -15.49
CA MET A 155 -16.21 0.79 -15.27
C MET A 155 -17.27 0.94 -16.35
N LEU A 156 -18.53 0.68 -16.00
CA LEU A 156 -19.64 0.84 -16.91
C LEU A 156 -20.03 2.32 -17.02
N PRO A 157 -20.32 2.82 -18.22
CA PRO A 157 -20.90 4.16 -18.38
C PRO A 157 -22.17 4.31 -17.55
N LEU A 158 -22.30 5.40 -16.80
CA LEU A 158 -23.42 5.74 -15.93
C LEU A 158 -23.59 4.91 -14.66
N GLU A 159 -23.10 3.66 -14.62
CA GLU A 159 -23.22 2.76 -13.45
C GLU A 159 -21.98 2.80 -12.52
N GLY A 160 -20.84 3.20 -13.06
CA GLY A 160 -19.57 3.22 -12.31
C GLY A 160 -18.95 1.85 -12.10
N PRO A 161 -18.19 1.64 -11.02
CA PRO A 161 -17.52 0.38 -10.73
C PRO A 161 -18.51 -0.68 -10.24
N ARG A 162 -18.72 -1.74 -11.02
CA ARG A 162 -19.71 -2.77 -10.70
C ARG A 162 -19.29 -3.64 -9.49
N ASP A 163 -18.05 -4.10 -9.46
CA ASP A 163 -17.59 -5.15 -8.55
C ASP A 163 -16.34 -4.76 -7.73
N ALA A 164 -16.23 -3.48 -7.33
CA ALA A 164 -15.10 -3.07 -6.50
C ALA A 164 -15.18 -3.74 -5.11
N PRO A 165 -14.12 -4.44 -4.66
CA PRO A 165 -14.12 -5.25 -3.45
C PRO A 165 -13.92 -4.41 -2.18
N VAL A 166 -14.71 -3.37 -2.00
CA VAL A 166 -14.71 -2.45 -0.84
C VAL A 166 -16.12 -2.13 -0.41
N ALA A 167 -16.33 -1.92 0.88
CA ALA A 167 -17.61 -1.57 1.44
C ALA A 167 -18.00 -0.12 1.08
N ASP A 168 -17.06 0.81 1.24
CA ASP A 168 -17.27 2.23 0.94
C ASP A 168 -16.85 2.55 -0.50
N LYS A 169 -17.81 2.60 -1.42
CA LYS A 169 -17.57 2.83 -2.84
C LYS A 169 -16.98 4.21 -3.18
N ARG A 170 -16.97 5.16 -2.26
CA ARG A 170 -16.28 6.45 -2.44
C ARG A 170 -14.77 6.28 -2.55
N HIS A 171 -14.23 5.19 -1.96
CA HIS A 171 -12.80 4.90 -1.95
C HIS A 171 -12.37 3.87 -3.00
N VAL A 172 -13.13 3.72 -4.08
CA VAL A 172 -12.74 2.81 -5.19
C VAL A 172 -11.52 3.32 -5.95
N SER A 173 -11.39 4.62 -6.17
CA SER A 173 -10.21 5.20 -6.83
C SER A 173 -10.08 6.71 -6.57
N GLY A 174 -8.87 7.22 -6.77
CA GLY A 174 -8.57 8.65 -6.65
C GLY A 174 -8.45 9.13 -5.21
N LEU A 175 -8.38 10.46 -5.06
CA LEU A 175 -8.22 11.13 -3.77
C LEU A 175 -9.56 11.51 -3.19
N ASN A 176 -9.90 10.93 -2.04
CA ASN A 176 -11.19 11.12 -1.38
C ASN A 176 -11.00 11.59 0.06
N ALA A 177 -11.99 12.33 0.59
CA ALA A 177 -11.99 12.80 1.97
C ALA A 177 -12.44 11.70 2.94
N PHE A 178 -11.80 11.66 4.12
CA PHE A 178 -12.24 10.91 5.29
C PHE A 178 -12.12 11.80 6.53
N GLY A 179 -13.15 12.58 6.80
CA GLY A 179 -13.08 13.70 7.77
C GLY A 179 -12.02 14.73 7.32
N ALA A 180 -11.12 15.11 8.21
CA ALA A 180 -10.01 16.02 7.91
C ALA A 180 -8.85 15.34 7.15
N ARG A 181 -8.91 14.02 6.94
CA ARG A 181 -7.88 13.19 6.32
C ARG A 181 -8.16 12.96 4.84
N ARG A 182 -7.18 12.40 4.15
CA ARG A 182 -7.32 12.01 2.74
C ARG A 182 -6.96 10.53 2.55
N ILE A 183 -7.69 9.87 1.65
CA ILE A 183 -7.41 8.51 1.22
C ILE A 183 -7.23 8.55 -0.29
N TYR A 184 -6.07 8.14 -0.77
CA TYR A 184 -5.81 7.94 -2.17
C TYR A 184 -5.81 6.43 -2.48
N THR A 185 -6.69 6.02 -3.38
CA THR A 185 -6.75 4.64 -3.85
C THR A 185 -6.32 4.59 -5.31
N THR A 186 -5.20 3.93 -5.56
CA THR A 186 -4.69 3.75 -6.93
C THR A 186 -5.47 2.66 -7.66
N ARG A 187 -5.64 2.84 -8.97
CA ARG A 187 -6.12 1.77 -9.85
C ARG A 187 -5.08 0.67 -10.04
N GLY A 188 -3.81 0.97 -9.74
CA GLY A 188 -2.70 0.03 -9.85
C GLY A 188 -2.41 -0.43 -11.27
N VAL A 189 -1.42 -1.30 -11.41
CA VAL A 189 -0.97 -1.85 -12.71
C VAL A 189 -1.44 -3.29 -12.95
N GLY A 190 -1.76 -4.03 -11.88
CA GLY A 190 -2.28 -5.39 -11.95
C GLY A 190 -3.70 -5.47 -12.49
N ASN A 191 -4.13 -6.66 -12.84
CA ASN A 191 -5.52 -6.93 -13.18
C ASN A 191 -5.90 -8.38 -12.85
N ILE A 192 -7.18 -8.64 -12.69
CA ILE A 192 -7.76 -9.98 -12.56
C ILE A 192 -8.31 -10.35 -13.93
N LEU A 193 -8.11 -11.59 -14.36
CA LEU A 193 -8.61 -12.13 -15.63
C LEU A 193 -8.11 -11.41 -16.91
N GLY A 194 -7.08 -10.57 -16.82
CA GLY A 194 -6.47 -9.91 -17.97
C GLY A 194 -7.31 -8.81 -18.64
N VAL A 195 -8.44 -8.40 -18.04
CA VAL A 195 -9.37 -7.44 -18.65
C VAL A 195 -9.54 -6.19 -17.79
N ARG A 196 -9.40 -5.01 -18.42
CA ARG A 196 -9.80 -3.71 -17.85
C ARG A 196 -10.66 -2.98 -18.86
N LEU A 197 -11.83 -2.48 -18.44
CA LEU A 197 -12.73 -1.69 -19.28
C LEU A 197 -12.92 -0.29 -18.68
N ASN A 198 -12.61 0.76 -19.44
CA ASN A 198 -12.67 2.17 -19.01
C ASN A 198 -11.91 2.46 -17.69
N CYS A 199 -10.96 1.61 -17.33
CA CYS A 199 -10.19 1.68 -16.10
C CYS A 199 -8.71 1.37 -16.41
N ARG A 200 -8.00 2.33 -17.01
CA ARG A 200 -6.58 2.16 -17.37
C ARG A 200 -5.71 1.93 -16.14
N PRO A 201 -4.67 1.08 -16.22
CA PRO A 201 -3.64 1.00 -15.19
C PRO A 201 -3.01 2.37 -14.94
N GLU A 202 -2.54 2.59 -13.71
CA GLU A 202 -1.87 3.84 -13.36
C GLU A 202 -0.71 3.64 -12.38
N VAL A 203 0.27 4.52 -12.52
CA VAL A 203 1.25 4.84 -11.50
C VAL A 203 1.08 6.31 -11.19
N THR A 204 0.94 6.69 -9.93
CA THR A 204 0.56 8.04 -9.54
C THR A 204 1.72 8.73 -8.82
N LEU A 205 1.98 9.98 -9.19
CA LEU A 205 2.83 10.90 -8.44
C LEU A 205 1.94 11.76 -7.55
N LEU A 206 2.24 11.79 -6.25
CA LEU A 206 1.53 12.60 -5.27
C LEU A 206 2.51 13.57 -4.60
N ASP A 207 2.15 14.84 -4.54
CA ASP A 207 2.83 15.83 -3.71
C ASP A 207 2.16 15.87 -2.34
N VAL A 208 2.94 15.61 -1.28
CA VAL A 208 2.46 15.54 0.10
C VAL A 208 3.09 16.68 0.90
N PRO A 209 2.29 17.63 1.40
CA PRO A 209 2.81 18.71 2.25
C PRO A 209 3.31 18.15 3.58
N LEU A 210 4.46 18.65 4.06
CA LEU A 210 5.03 18.30 5.35
C LEU A 210 4.67 19.37 6.38
N LEU A 211 4.37 18.94 7.61
CA LEU A 211 3.97 19.86 8.71
C LEU A 211 5.15 20.65 9.28
N ASP A 212 6.35 20.11 9.16
CA ASP A 212 7.59 20.65 9.74
C ASP A 212 8.61 21.08 8.67
N ALA A 213 8.12 21.43 7.48
CA ALA A 213 8.96 21.89 6.38
C ALA A 213 9.22 23.39 6.45
#